data_dba2e04271db1c2c70d667db66ae09e0
#
_entry.id   dba2e04271db1c2c70d667db66ae09e0
#
_cell.length_a   1.000
_cell.length_b   1.000
_cell.length_c   1.000
_cell.angle_alpha   90.00
_cell.angle_beta   90.00
_cell.angle_gamma   90.00
#
_symmetry.space_group_name_H-M   'P 1'
#
loop_
_entity.id
_entity.type
_entity.pdbx_description
1 polymer ?
#
loop_
_entity_poly.entity_id
_entity_poly.type
_entity_poly.pdbx_seq_one_letter_code
_entity_poly.pdbx_strand_id
1 'polypeptide(L)'
;LDYDEITLVNGRYEGIDERFIDKFVDLEVSLGDYVFSNGDLASLVLIDVLTRMIPSVIGKEESVQEDSLFNGLLKGPSYTRPEVYDAMSVPDILLSGNHEEIKAWREYQSIKTTLEKRPEIFDKIKLTKKQKKLLEELDSKRIL
;
A
#
# COMPACT_ATOMS: atom_id res chain seq x y z
N LEU A 1 11.38 12.97 -3.75
CA LEU A 1 11.73 12.83 -5.17
C LEU A 1 13.01 13.60 -5.38
N ASP A 2 14.03 12.93 -5.95
CA ASP A 2 15.35 13.54 -6.18
C ASP A 2 15.45 14.20 -7.58
N TYR A 3 14.36 14.21 -8.33
CA TYR A 3 14.27 14.71 -9.69
C TYR A 3 13.16 15.75 -9.82
N ASP A 4 13.46 16.83 -10.54
CA ASP A 4 12.49 17.90 -10.88
C ASP A 4 11.64 17.54 -12.11
N GLU A 5 12.16 16.64 -12.96
CA GLU A 5 11.52 16.22 -14.20
C GLU A 5 11.70 14.71 -14.42
N ILE A 6 10.64 14.06 -14.89
CA ILE A 6 10.64 12.65 -15.27
C ILE A 6 10.03 12.52 -16.66
N THR A 7 10.80 11.96 -17.59
CA THR A 7 10.32 11.64 -18.93
C THR A 7 9.92 10.16 -18.99
N LEU A 8 8.68 9.87 -19.36
CA LEU A 8 8.18 8.50 -19.55
C LEU A 8 8.17 8.15 -21.04
N VAL A 9 8.90 7.09 -21.40
CA VAL A 9 8.99 6.61 -22.78
C VAL A 9 8.16 5.35 -22.93
N ASN A 10 7.16 5.39 -23.81
CA ASN A 10 6.23 4.30 -24.06
C ASN A 10 6.42 3.74 -25.46
N GLY A 11 6.80 2.45 -25.54
CA GLY A 11 6.85 1.72 -26.80
C GLY A 11 5.47 1.32 -27.28
N ARG A 12 5.34 1.17 -28.58
CA ARG A 12 4.17 0.58 -29.27
C ARG A 12 4.64 -0.56 -30.17
N TYR A 13 3.70 -1.42 -30.57
CA TYR A 13 3.95 -2.58 -31.43
C TYR A 13 5.01 -3.53 -30.84
N GLU A 14 6.13 -3.70 -31.51
CA GLU A 14 7.20 -4.65 -31.17
C GLU A 14 8.15 -4.18 -30.04
N GLY A 15 7.96 -2.97 -29.51
CA GLY A 15 8.78 -2.41 -28.44
C GLY A 15 9.63 -1.21 -28.84
N ILE A 16 10.72 -1.00 -28.13
CA ILE A 16 11.67 0.10 -28.32
C ILE A 16 13.03 -0.49 -28.71
N ASP A 17 13.75 0.18 -29.60
CA ASP A 17 15.11 -0.23 -30.00
C ASP A 17 16.04 -0.28 -28.76
N GLU A 18 16.66 -1.43 -28.54
CA GLU A 18 17.53 -1.68 -27.39
C GLU A 18 18.65 -0.67 -27.27
N ARG A 19 19.21 -0.21 -28.39
CA ARG A 19 20.26 0.83 -28.40
C ARG A 19 19.78 2.17 -27.89
N PHE A 20 18.46 2.46 -27.99
CA PHE A 20 17.86 3.63 -27.39
C PHE A 20 17.74 3.45 -25.88
N ILE A 21 17.31 2.27 -25.43
CA ILE A 21 17.20 1.93 -24.02
C ILE A 21 18.57 2.03 -23.36
N ASP A 22 19.57 1.32 -23.90
CA ASP A 22 20.94 1.33 -23.38
C ASP A 22 21.57 2.73 -23.26
N LYS A 23 21.19 3.64 -24.14
CA LYS A 23 21.84 4.95 -24.21
C LYS A 23 21.13 6.05 -23.45
N PHE A 24 19.80 6.00 -23.36
CA PHE A 24 18.99 7.13 -22.92
C PHE A 24 18.05 6.83 -21.77
N VAL A 25 17.84 5.56 -21.39
CA VAL A 25 16.90 5.17 -20.34
C VAL A 25 17.66 4.92 -19.05
N ASP A 26 17.31 5.66 -18.00
CA ASP A 26 17.91 5.51 -16.68
C ASP A 26 17.30 4.34 -15.91
N LEU A 27 16.01 4.03 -16.16
CA LEU A 27 15.28 3.01 -15.44
C LEU A 27 14.16 2.41 -16.30
N GLU A 28 14.17 1.08 -16.42
CA GLU A 28 13.05 0.31 -16.95
C GLU A 28 12.10 -0.14 -15.82
N VAL A 29 10.81 0.06 -16.00
CA VAL A 29 9.79 -0.26 -14.98
C VAL A 29 8.78 -1.24 -15.54
N SER A 30 8.61 -2.39 -14.87
CA SER A 30 7.51 -3.31 -15.07
C SER A 30 6.49 -3.18 -13.94
N LEU A 31 5.21 -3.11 -14.28
CA LEU A 31 4.14 -3.10 -13.28
C LEU A 31 3.69 -4.50 -12.85
N GLY A 32 4.10 -5.54 -13.59
CA GLY A 32 3.75 -6.93 -13.28
C GLY A 32 3.86 -7.85 -14.49
N ASP A 33 3.64 -9.15 -14.26
CA ASP A 33 3.78 -10.22 -15.26
C ASP A 33 2.54 -10.33 -16.16
N TYR A 34 2.19 -9.24 -16.82
CA TYR A 34 1.10 -9.18 -17.80
C TYR A 34 1.40 -8.15 -18.90
N VAL A 35 0.71 -8.27 -20.02
CA VAL A 35 0.95 -7.42 -21.19
C VAL A 35 -0.18 -6.43 -21.39
N PHE A 36 0.14 -5.15 -21.55
CA PHE A 36 -0.76 -4.10 -22.01
C PHE A 36 -0.71 -3.95 -23.54
N SER A 37 -1.74 -3.33 -24.11
CA SER A 37 -1.75 -2.97 -25.53
C SER A 37 -0.66 -1.95 -25.89
N ASN A 38 -0.26 -1.13 -24.93
CA ASN A 38 0.82 -0.14 -25.02
C ASN A 38 1.26 0.29 -23.62
N GLY A 39 2.35 1.04 -23.52
CA GLY A 39 2.89 1.55 -22.26
C GLY A 39 2.13 2.74 -21.65
N ASP A 40 1.13 3.31 -22.34
CA ASP A 40 0.44 4.53 -21.88
C ASP A 40 -0.30 4.29 -20.56
N LEU A 41 -0.93 3.12 -20.39
CA LEU A 41 -1.60 2.75 -19.14
C LEU A 41 -0.61 2.58 -17.99
N ALA A 42 0.55 1.99 -18.24
CA ALA A 42 1.61 1.87 -17.24
C ALA A 42 2.12 3.25 -16.81
N SER A 43 2.29 4.17 -17.76
CA SER A 43 2.66 5.56 -17.45
C SER A 43 1.62 6.29 -16.63
N LEU A 44 0.33 6.12 -16.92
CA LEU A 44 -0.75 6.72 -16.11
C LEU A 44 -0.72 6.22 -14.67
N VAL A 45 -0.47 4.92 -14.45
CA VAL A 45 -0.31 4.37 -13.09
C VAL A 45 0.87 5.00 -12.39
N LEU A 46 2.03 5.11 -13.06
CA LEU A 46 3.21 5.75 -12.48
C LEU A 46 2.97 7.23 -12.15
N ILE A 47 2.32 7.98 -13.04
CA ILE A 47 1.97 9.39 -12.82
C ILE A 47 1.08 9.51 -11.58
N ASP A 48 0.02 8.68 -11.47
CA ASP A 48 -0.87 8.72 -10.31
C ASP A 48 -0.11 8.44 -9.00
N VAL A 49 0.67 7.36 -8.98
CA VAL A 49 1.45 6.97 -7.79
C VAL A 49 2.46 8.04 -7.39
N LEU A 50 3.25 8.55 -8.35
CA LEU A 50 4.28 9.55 -8.06
C LEU A 50 3.67 10.88 -7.64
N THR A 51 2.60 11.32 -8.31
CA THR A 51 1.91 12.57 -7.99
C THR A 51 1.35 12.57 -6.57
N ARG A 52 0.85 11.44 -6.09
CA ARG A 52 0.37 11.27 -4.71
C ARG A 52 1.47 11.42 -3.66
N MET A 53 2.74 11.16 -4.03
CA MET A 53 3.89 11.29 -3.14
C MET A 53 4.43 12.73 -3.06
N ILE A 54 3.99 13.63 -3.94
CA ILE A 54 4.39 15.03 -3.91
C ILE A 54 3.68 15.73 -2.74
N PRO A 55 4.42 16.43 -1.85
CA PRO A 55 3.82 17.17 -0.75
C PRO A 55 2.74 18.13 -1.22
N SER A 56 1.66 18.25 -0.45
CA SER A 56 0.52 19.15 -0.72
C SER A 56 -0.35 18.82 -1.94
N VAL A 57 -0.07 17.76 -2.70
CA VAL A 57 -0.94 17.32 -3.80
C VAL A 57 -2.18 16.63 -3.27
N ILE A 58 -2.03 15.78 -2.24
CA ILE A 58 -3.17 15.21 -1.52
C ILE A 58 -3.38 16.01 -0.26
N GLY A 59 -4.61 16.48 -0.05
CA GLY A 59 -4.95 17.45 0.99
C GLY A 59 -4.73 17.02 2.45
N LYS A 60 -4.35 15.75 2.71
CA LYS A 60 -3.93 15.22 4.01
C LYS A 60 -2.75 14.29 3.83
N GLU A 61 -1.56 14.75 4.17
CA GLU A 61 -0.33 13.95 4.13
C GLU A 61 -0.42 12.68 4.99
N GLU A 62 -1.15 12.74 6.11
CA GLU A 62 -1.43 11.59 6.98
C GLU A 62 -2.13 10.45 6.23
N SER A 63 -2.97 10.75 5.24
CA SER A 63 -3.68 9.75 4.44
C SER A 63 -2.73 8.92 3.57
N VAL A 64 -1.67 9.53 3.05
CA VAL A 64 -0.65 8.82 2.24
C VAL A 64 0.16 7.88 3.12
N GLN A 65 0.51 8.31 4.34
CA GLN A 65 1.26 7.50 5.29
C GLN A 65 0.45 6.28 5.80
N GLU A 66 -0.88 6.38 5.80
CA GLU A 66 -1.78 5.30 6.18
C GLU A 66 -2.15 4.37 5.02
N ASP A 67 -1.75 4.67 3.80
CA ASP A 67 -2.03 3.82 2.64
C ASP A 67 -1.22 2.53 2.66
N SER A 68 -1.74 1.52 1.96
CA SER A 68 -1.07 0.22 1.80
C SER A 68 0.34 0.38 1.24
N LEU A 69 1.27 -0.36 1.80
CA LEU A 69 2.66 -0.46 1.38
C LEU A 69 3.52 0.78 1.61
N PHE A 70 2.98 1.92 2.04
CA PHE A 70 3.80 3.09 2.34
C PHE A 70 4.83 2.81 3.44
N ASN A 71 4.42 2.08 4.48
CA ASN A 71 5.28 1.59 5.57
C ASN A 71 5.67 0.11 5.42
N GLY A 72 5.47 -0.47 4.24
CA GLY A 72 5.74 -1.87 3.93
C GLY A 72 4.60 -2.83 4.29
N LEU A 73 3.56 -2.40 5.01
CA LEU A 73 2.41 -3.23 5.39
C LEU A 73 1.20 -2.93 4.51
N LEU A 74 0.34 -3.93 4.32
CA LEU A 74 -1.00 -3.71 3.76
C LEU A 74 -1.86 -2.97 4.78
N LYS A 75 -2.75 -2.12 4.30
CA LYS A 75 -3.79 -1.51 5.15
C LYS A 75 -4.74 -2.58 5.67
N GLY A 76 -5.10 -2.49 6.93
CA GLY A 76 -6.11 -3.35 7.54
C GLY A 76 -7.51 -3.10 6.96
N PRO A 77 -8.51 -3.90 7.37
CA PRO A 77 -9.88 -3.78 6.86
C PRO A 77 -10.49 -2.42 7.18
N SER A 78 -11.26 -1.88 6.24
CA SER A 78 -12.02 -0.66 6.39
C SER A 78 -13.51 -0.97 6.49
N TYR A 79 -14.24 -0.21 7.29
CA TYR A 79 -15.67 -0.34 7.49
C TYR A 79 -16.36 0.98 7.19
N THR A 80 -17.59 0.90 6.69
CA THR A 80 -18.43 2.06 6.37
C THR A 80 -19.83 1.88 6.99
N ARG A 81 -20.66 2.86 6.84
CA ARG A 81 -22.07 2.80 7.27
C ARG A 81 -22.88 1.92 6.31
N PRO A 82 -23.93 1.22 6.79
CA PRO A 82 -24.42 1.19 8.18
C PRO A 82 -23.52 0.36 9.12
N GLU A 83 -23.69 0.52 10.43
CA GLU A 83 -22.97 -0.22 11.48
C GLU A 83 -23.21 -1.73 11.40
N VAL A 84 -24.41 -2.13 11.03
CA VAL A 84 -24.78 -3.52 10.77
C VAL A 84 -25.29 -3.66 9.35
N TYR A 85 -24.67 -4.55 8.59
CA TYR A 85 -25.08 -4.90 7.24
C TYR A 85 -25.14 -6.42 7.08
N ASP A 86 -26.30 -6.93 6.69
CA ASP A 86 -26.53 -8.38 6.47
C ASP A 86 -26.09 -9.24 7.67
N ALA A 87 -26.52 -8.84 8.87
CA ALA A 87 -26.15 -9.43 10.17
C ALA A 87 -24.65 -9.40 10.50
N MET A 88 -23.83 -8.67 9.75
CA MET A 88 -22.41 -8.44 10.02
C MET A 88 -22.23 -7.06 10.64
N SER A 89 -21.66 -6.99 11.82
CA SER A 89 -21.42 -5.74 12.55
C SER A 89 -20.00 -5.20 12.31
N VAL A 90 -19.87 -3.89 12.34
CA VAL A 90 -18.57 -3.23 12.51
C VAL A 90 -17.99 -3.65 13.86
N PRO A 91 -16.68 -3.97 13.96
CA PRO A 91 -16.06 -4.29 15.25
C PRO A 91 -16.27 -3.19 16.29
N ASP A 92 -16.71 -3.57 17.50
CA ASP A 92 -17.07 -2.64 18.59
C ASP A 92 -15.94 -1.68 18.95
N ILE A 93 -14.68 -2.15 18.83
CA ILE A 93 -13.50 -1.34 19.07
C ILE A 93 -13.46 -0.08 18.20
N LEU A 94 -13.95 -0.16 16.94
CA LEU A 94 -13.99 0.98 16.04
C LEU A 94 -15.09 2.00 16.39
N LEU A 95 -16.05 1.59 17.20
CA LEU A 95 -17.18 2.40 17.67
C LEU A 95 -16.93 2.97 19.08
N SER A 96 -15.88 2.51 19.78
CA SER A 96 -15.59 2.85 21.16
C SER A 96 -15.20 4.32 21.39
N GLY A 97 -14.77 5.04 20.34
CA GLY A 97 -14.22 6.40 20.47
C GLY A 97 -12.82 6.46 21.10
N ASN A 98 -12.23 5.34 21.55
CA ASN A 98 -10.89 5.29 22.09
C ASN A 98 -9.84 5.25 20.96
N HIS A 99 -9.32 6.42 20.60
CA HIS A 99 -8.41 6.56 19.45
C HIS A 99 -7.13 5.74 19.58
N GLU A 100 -6.62 5.54 20.79
CA GLU A 100 -5.39 4.76 21.00
C GLU A 100 -5.65 3.26 20.75
N GLU A 101 -6.73 2.73 21.28
CA GLU A 101 -7.14 1.34 21.06
C GLU A 101 -7.50 1.09 19.61
N ILE A 102 -8.21 2.01 18.96
CA ILE A 102 -8.53 1.95 17.53
C ILE A 102 -7.24 1.91 16.69
N LYS A 103 -6.26 2.75 17.03
CA LYS A 103 -4.96 2.78 16.34
C LYS A 103 -4.20 1.47 16.51
N ALA A 104 -4.15 0.93 17.72
CA ALA A 104 -3.51 -0.35 18.02
C ALA A 104 -4.20 -1.51 17.26
N TRP A 105 -5.52 -1.52 17.24
CA TRP A 105 -6.29 -2.50 16.50
C TRP A 105 -6.04 -2.43 14.98
N ARG A 106 -6.00 -1.22 14.41
CA ARG A 106 -5.69 -1.02 12.98
C ARG A 106 -4.28 -1.51 12.65
N GLU A 107 -3.30 -1.20 13.48
CA GLU A 107 -1.92 -1.66 13.31
C GLU A 107 -1.84 -3.20 13.35
N TYR A 108 -2.51 -3.84 14.30
CA TYR A 108 -2.62 -5.30 14.38
C TYR A 108 -3.26 -5.89 13.11
N GLN A 109 -4.40 -5.35 12.66
CA GLN A 109 -5.07 -5.83 11.47
C GLN A 109 -4.23 -5.65 10.20
N SER A 110 -3.46 -4.58 10.11
CA SER A 110 -2.52 -4.33 9.02
C SER A 110 -1.43 -5.42 8.96
N ILE A 111 -0.81 -5.74 10.09
CA ILE A 111 0.21 -6.79 10.19
C ILE A 111 -0.40 -8.15 9.84
N LYS A 112 -1.55 -8.49 10.41
CA LYS A 112 -2.25 -9.73 10.15
C LYS A 112 -2.65 -9.88 8.69
N THR A 113 -3.25 -8.84 8.09
CA THR A 113 -3.62 -8.82 6.67
C THR A 113 -2.40 -9.01 5.76
N THR A 114 -1.27 -8.41 6.13
CA THR A 114 -0.03 -8.57 5.37
C THR A 114 0.50 -10.01 5.46
N LEU A 115 0.52 -10.58 6.66
CA LEU A 115 0.93 -11.96 6.88
C LEU A 115 0.07 -12.96 6.09
N GLU A 116 -1.26 -12.76 6.09
CA GLU A 116 -2.21 -13.64 5.44
C GLU A 116 -2.22 -13.50 3.90
N LYS A 117 -2.13 -12.28 3.38
CA LYS A 117 -2.32 -11.99 1.94
C LYS A 117 -1.03 -11.81 1.17
N ARG A 118 0.02 -11.37 1.81
CA ARG A 118 1.31 -11.04 1.19
C ARG A 118 2.49 -11.52 2.07
N PRO A 119 2.58 -12.84 2.35
CA PRO A 119 3.65 -13.38 3.20
C PRO A 119 5.05 -13.03 2.68
N GLU A 120 5.24 -12.97 1.36
CA GLU A 120 6.52 -12.61 0.73
C GLU A 120 6.97 -11.16 1.02
N ILE A 121 6.03 -10.27 1.31
CA ILE A 121 6.32 -8.92 1.78
C ILE A 121 6.61 -8.97 3.28
N PHE A 122 5.78 -9.70 4.03
CA PHE A 122 5.90 -9.82 5.48
C PHE A 122 7.27 -10.36 5.89
N ASP A 123 7.82 -11.35 5.18
CA ASP A 123 9.13 -11.93 5.44
C ASP A 123 10.30 -10.93 5.30
N LYS A 124 10.09 -9.86 4.54
CA LYS A 124 11.08 -8.79 4.35
C LYS A 124 10.97 -7.67 5.37
N ILE A 125 9.87 -7.60 6.13
CA ILE A 125 9.61 -6.52 7.08
C ILE A 125 10.25 -6.86 8.43
N LYS A 126 10.95 -5.89 8.98
CA LYS A 126 11.44 -5.95 10.38
C LYS A 126 10.41 -5.31 11.29
N LEU A 127 9.56 -6.13 11.90
CA LEU A 127 8.63 -5.65 12.92
C LEU A 127 9.38 -5.01 14.09
N THR A 128 8.89 -3.88 14.53
CA THR A 128 9.38 -3.22 15.75
C THR A 128 9.04 -4.04 16.99
N LYS A 129 9.74 -3.78 18.11
CA LYS A 129 9.43 -4.43 19.39
C LYS A 129 7.97 -4.20 19.83
N LYS A 130 7.44 -2.99 19.56
CA LYS A 130 6.05 -2.65 19.85
C LYS A 130 5.07 -3.49 19.04
N GLN A 131 5.32 -3.66 17.76
CA GLN A 131 4.47 -4.47 16.85
C GLN A 131 4.48 -5.96 17.23
N LYS A 132 5.63 -6.52 17.61
CA LYS A 132 5.73 -7.91 18.08
C LYS A 132 4.90 -8.11 19.36
N LYS A 133 5.05 -7.21 20.32
CA LYS A 133 4.27 -7.25 21.56
C LYS A 133 2.78 -7.13 21.30
N LEU A 134 2.38 -6.24 20.38
CA LEU A 134 0.97 -6.07 19.98
C LEU A 134 0.39 -7.34 19.39
N LEU A 135 1.13 -8.06 18.55
CA LEU A 135 0.71 -9.36 18.01
C LEU A 135 0.49 -10.37 19.14
N GLU A 136 1.46 -10.53 20.03
CA GLU A 136 1.37 -11.48 21.14
C GLU A 136 0.18 -11.18 22.07
N GLU A 137 -0.07 -9.90 22.39
CA GLU A 137 -1.16 -9.47 23.28
C GLU A 137 -2.55 -9.69 22.66
N LEU A 138 -2.70 -9.44 21.37
CA LEU A 138 -4.00 -9.53 20.69
C LEU A 138 -4.31 -10.95 20.23
N ASP A 139 -3.31 -11.75 19.87
CA ASP A 139 -3.49 -13.17 19.58
C ASP A 139 -3.85 -13.95 20.86
N SER A 140 -3.26 -13.60 22.01
CA SER A 140 -3.61 -14.20 23.30
C SER A 140 -5.03 -13.87 23.77
N LYS A 141 -5.56 -12.68 23.46
CA LYS A 141 -6.95 -12.30 23.74
C LYS A 141 -7.98 -12.99 22.84
N ARG A 142 -7.57 -13.59 21.75
CA ARG A 142 -8.43 -14.32 20.81
C ARG A 142 -8.64 -15.80 21.18
N ILE A 143 -7.89 -16.32 22.15
CA ILE A 143 -8.00 -17.70 22.66
C ILE A 143 -9.06 -17.79 23.77
N LEU A 144 -9.67 -16.69 24.16
CA LEU A 144 -10.82 -16.60 25.07
C LEU A 144 -12.08 -16.19 24.30
#